data_db4a41020e1f625ff04da668d6719040
#
_entry.id   db4a41020e1f625ff04da668d6719040
#
_cell.length_a   1.000
_cell.length_b   1.000
_cell.length_c   1.000
_cell.angle_alpha   90.00
_cell.angle_beta   90.00
_cell.angle_gamma   90.00
#
_symmetry.space_group_name_H-M   'P 1'
#
loop_
_entity.id
_entity.type
_entity.pdbx_description
1 polymer ?
#
loop_
_entity_poly.entity_id
_entity_poly.type
_entity_poly.pdbx_seq_one_letter_code
_entity_poly.pdbx_strand_id
1 'polypeptide(L)'
;MMRKTKRHKRVHAIATAGVAALVTLALPGCTAASDEVRAPSPTAPGATGTTTAPAAAPTPPAPSPTYALSTAPRTIPAVREHEPARGPGWKPAPGARVVVAQDDTAALADEARLLAGELGLAYGESAAPRAGDVELSVEGSGKPESYTLTVKDGRVRINGPDEAGVFYGTRTLKQAVRAAGSAPEGTVRDGPAKPQRGLNLDIARKHFTPDWIKGRLREMADLKLNQLGLHFSDDQAFRIQSDSHPEIVSTPHLTKAQVRDITALASRLHITVVPEIDSPGHLGAVLRAHPDLQLRDVGGKAVKGAVDISNPASAKLIDDLLREYRPLFPGGAWHLGADEYQALVVRDPQASFPQLARAAQQRYGPSARVQDLATGWLNDRAAVVRPSGKALKAWNDGFFAGGVTSAAKDIQVEYWTGKEIGARPPLEYLREGRTLVNLNDEYLYYVLGEPNQFTYPTGRRIYEQWTPLVLRGTTPVPASYDGQILGGRLAVWADLSGAQTQDQVAAGIRMPLAALSQKVWDARTPQLPWTDFQALAGRL
;
A
#
# COMPACT_ATOMS: atom_id res chain seq x y z
N MET A 1 -27.50 52.77 -10.98
CA MET A 1 -27.89 53.63 -9.85
C MET A 1 -28.45 52.72 -8.77
N MET A 2 -27.68 52.42 -7.76
CA MET A 2 -28.03 52.14 -6.36
C MET A 2 -26.87 51.44 -5.67
N ARG A 3 -26.39 52.11 -4.78
CA ARG A 3 -25.47 52.20 -3.65
C ARG A 3 -25.06 50.87 -2.98
N LYS A 4 -23.70 50.80 -2.77
CA LYS A 4 -22.95 49.99 -1.84
C LYS A 4 -23.39 50.19 -0.38
N THR A 5 -23.37 49.11 0.41
CA THR A 5 -23.15 49.20 1.86
C THR A 5 -22.13 48.13 2.28
N LYS A 6 -20.96 48.62 2.70
CA LYS A 6 -19.93 47.87 3.43
C LYS A 6 -20.38 47.70 4.90
N ARG A 7 -20.28 46.50 5.45
CA ARG A 7 -20.27 46.27 6.90
C ARG A 7 -18.94 45.67 7.32
N HIS A 8 -18.16 46.50 8.06
CA HIS A 8 -17.02 46.05 8.84
C HIS A 8 -17.52 45.30 10.08
N LYS A 9 -16.91 44.13 10.37
CA LYS A 9 -16.94 43.55 11.71
C LYS A 9 -15.51 43.46 12.24
N ARG A 10 -15.34 44.09 13.39
CA ARG A 10 -14.12 44.16 14.21
C ARG A 10 -13.84 42.78 14.82
N VAL A 11 -12.56 42.41 14.77
CA VAL A 11 -12.00 41.29 15.52
C VAL A 11 -11.57 41.78 16.90
N HIS A 12 -12.04 41.13 17.94
CA HIS A 12 -11.55 41.32 19.31
C HIS A 12 -10.55 40.21 19.60
N ALA A 13 -9.33 40.60 19.89
CA ALA A 13 -8.30 39.73 20.46
C ALA A 13 -8.51 39.66 21.98
N ILE A 14 -8.56 38.45 22.51
CA ILE A 14 -8.48 38.21 23.97
C ILE A 14 -7.17 37.44 24.20
N ALA A 15 -6.28 38.12 24.93
CA ALA A 15 -5.08 37.52 25.47
C ALA A 15 -5.42 36.91 26.83
N THR A 16 -5.06 35.65 27.04
CA THR A 16 -5.07 35.03 28.36
C THR A 16 -3.66 34.56 28.72
N ALA A 17 -3.15 35.13 29.77
CA ALA A 17 -1.89 34.78 30.40
C ALA A 17 -2.02 33.45 31.17
N GLY A 18 -1.10 32.52 30.95
CA GLY A 18 -0.98 31.31 31.73
C GLY A 18 0.05 31.45 32.84
N VAL A 19 -0.36 31.13 34.04
CA VAL A 19 0.49 31.09 35.25
C VAL A 19 1.07 29.67 35.34
N ALA A 20 2.40 29.58 35.43
CA ALA A 20 3.11 28.36 35.76
C ALA A 20 3.17 28.21 37.30
N ALA A 21 2.73 27.06 37.79
CA ALA A 21 2.93 26.66 39.18
C ALA A 21 3.93 25.50 39.24
N LEU A 22 5.10 25.76 39.77
CA LEU A 22 6.05 24.72 40.21
C LEU A 22 5.55 24.16 41.57
N VAL A 23 5.43 22.84 41.63
CA VAL A 23 5.31 22.12 42.91
C VAL A 23 6.52 21.22 43.06
N THR A 24 7.39 21.62 43.97
CA THR A 24 8.47 20.79 44.54
C THR A 24 7.90 20.01 45.72
N LEU A 25 8.01 18.68 45.69
CA LEU A 25 7.78 17.85 46.89
C LEU A 25 9.08 17.17 47.30
N ALA A 26 9.45 17.48 48.52
CA ALA A 26 10.61 16.96 49.25
C ALA A 26 10.29 15.60 49.87
N LEU A 27 11.28 14.72 49.84
CA LEU A 27 11.35 13.48 50.64
C LEU A 27 11.68 13.79 52.09
N PRO A 28 11.22 12.98 53.06
CA PRO A 28 11.95 12.81 54.27
C PRO A 28 12.49 11.36 54.36
N GLY A 29 13.78 11.28 54.59
CA GLY A 29 14.42 10.08 55.08
C GLY A 29 14.23 9.93 56.59
N CYS A 30 14.23 8.68 57.06
CA CYS A 30 14.52 8.37 58.47
C CYS A 30 15.42 7.15 58.52
N THR A 31 16.49 7.35 59.23
CA THR A 31 17.57 6.41 59.59
C THR A 31 17.27 5.72 60.92
N ALA A 32 17.93 4.56 61.08
CA ALA A 32 18.42 3.91 62.31
C ALA A 32 17.36 3.20 63.17
N ALA A 33 17.65 2.12 63.83
CA ALA A 33 18.88 1.55 64.38
C ALA A 33 18.67 0.08 64.71
N SER A 34 19.80 -0.60 64.74
CA SER A 34 20.06 -1.95 65.23
C SER A 34 19.74 -2.11 66.73
N ASP A 35 19.28 -3.30 67.12
CA ASP A 35 19.68 -3.90 68.41
C ASP A 35 19.71 -5.43 68.33
N GLU A 36 20.90 -5.96 68.62
CA GLU A 36 21.20 -7.32 68.88
C GLU A 36 20.66 -7.75 70.23
N VAL A 37 20.08 -8.93 70.37
CA VAL A 37 20.09 -9.70 71.62
C VAL A 37 20.34 -11.17 71.32
N ARG A 38 21.36 -11.67 71.99
CA ARG A 38 22.09 -12.92 72.02
C ARG A 38 21.31 -14.03 72.72
N ALA A 39 21.55 -15.23 72.22
CA ALA A 39 21.10 -16.53 72.73
C ALA A 39 21.31 -16.84 74.24
N PRO A 40 20.69 -17.87 74.73
CA PRO A 40 21.55 -19.06 75.03
C PRO A 40 20.92 -20.42 74.63
N SER A 41 21.80 -21.32 74.23
CA SER A 41 21.55 -22.78 74.25
C SER A 41 21.56 -23.31 75.65
N PRO A 42 20.86 -24.45 75.90
CA PRO A 42 21.57 -25.60 76.43
C PRO A 42 21.15 -26.96 75.89
N THR A 43 22.16 -27.78 75.69
CA THR A 43 22.36 -29.22 76.04
C THR A 43 21.23 -30.24 75.80
N ALA A 44 21.56 -31.23 74.97
CA ALA A 44 20.92 -32.55 74.90
C ALA A 44 21.19 -33.44 76.16
N PRO A 45 20.39 -34.47 76.38
CA PRO A 45 20.73 -35.78 75.81
C PRO A 45 19.53 -36.72 75.50
N GLY A 46 19.72 -37.56 74.53
CA GLY A 46 19.47 -39.00 74.57
C GLY A 46 18.07 -39.55 74.30
N ALA A 47 18.07 -40.39 73.33
CA ALA A 47 17.43 -41.72 73.26
C ALA A 47 16.46 -41.93 72.09
N THR A 48 16.96 -42.61 71.09
CA THR A 48 16.37 -43.73 70.32
C THR A 48 14.83 -43.85 70.26
N GLY A 49 14.32 -43.68 69.09
CA GLY A 49 12.98 -44.11 68.71
C GLY A 49 12.82 -43.98 67.20
N THR A 50 13.16 -45.01 66.42
CA THR A 50 12.95 -45.11 64.98
C THR A 50 11.47 -45.30 64.75
N THR A 51 10.78 -44.22 64.51
CA THR A 51 9.39 -44.26 63.98
C THR A 51 9.47 -43.94 62.49
N THR A 52 9.34 -44.95 61.64
CA THR A 52 9.19 -44.84 60.19
C THR A 52 7.91 -44.09 59.92
N ALA A 53 8.04 -42.88 59.52
CA ALA A 53 6.88 -42.09 58.99
C ALA A 53 6.31 -42.80 57.73
N PRO A 54 5.00 -42.96 57.60
CA PRO A 54 4.45 -43.54 56.39
C PRO A 54 4.77 -42.60 55.19
N ALA A 55 5.25 -43.22 54.08
CA ALA A 55 5.52 -42.55 52.85
C ALA A 55 4.25 -41.80 52.44
N ALA A 56 4.38 -40.49 52.24
CA ALA A 56 3.29 -39.66 51.72
C ALA A 56 2.79 -40.25 50.40
N ALA A 57 1.49 -40.52 50.30
CA ALA A 57 0.87 -40.97 49.06
C ALA A 57 1.16 -39.95 47.97
N PRO A 58 1.43 -40.39 46.73
CA PRO A 58 1.69 -39.48 45.61
C PRO A 58 0.46 -38.56 45.45
N THR A 59 0.70 -37.25 45.51
CA THR A 59 -0.32 -36.23 45.24
C THR A 59 -0.89 -36.51 43.85
N PRO A 60 -2.21 -36.62 43.68
CA PRO A 60 -2.78 -36.83 42.35
C PRO A 60 -2.35 -35.68 41.42
N PRO A 61 -2.04 -35.97 40.16
CA PRO A 61 -1.64 -34.94 39.21
C PRO A 61 -2.75 -33.88 39.13
N ALA A 62 -2.36 -32.61 39.16
CA ALA A 62 -3.29 -31.51 39.01
C ALA A 62 -4.09 -31.69 37.71
N PRO A 63 -5.40 -31.43 37.72
CA PRO A 63 -6.22 -31.60 36.54
C PRO A 63 -5.64 -30.75 35.40
N SER A 64 -5.50 -31.35 34.22
CA SER A 64 -5.03 -30.65 33.04
C SER A 64 -5.98 -29.46 32.74
N PRO A 65 -5.46 -28.27 32.41
CA PRO A 65 -6.31 -27.12 32.16
C PRO A 65 -7.25 -27.40 31.00
N THR A 66 -8.53 -27.10 31.18
CA THR A 66 -9.53 -27.22 30.12
C THR A 66 -9.62 -25.91 29.38
N TYR A 67 -9.29 -25.93 28.08
CA TYR A 67 -9.37 -24.74 27.20
C TYR A 67 -10.67 -24.71 26.41
N ALA A 68 -11.24 -23.52 26.25
CA ALA A 68 -12.32 -23.27 25.29
C ALA A 68 -11.82 -23.45 23.85
N LEU A 69 -12.73 -23.70 22.92
CA LEU A 69 -12.42 -23.67 21.49
C LEU A 69 -12.01 -22.23 21.09
N SER A 70 -10.92 -22.11 20.36
CA SER A 70 -10.39 -20.80 19.95
C SER A 70 -11.31 -20.09 18.94
N THR A 71 -11.14 -18.80 18.82
CA THR A 71 -11.76 -17.97 17.76
C THR A 71 -10.69 -17.47 16.80
N ALA A 72 -11.09 -17.09 15.60
CA ALA A 72 -10.16 -16.53 14.60
C ALA A 72 -9.37 -15.32 15.14
N PRO A 73 -8.10 -15.16 14.78
CA PRO A 73 -7.31 -14.00 15.19
C PRO A 73 -7.92 -12.72 14.63
N ARG A 74 -7.90 -11.66 15.43
CA ARG A 74 -8.42 -10.34 15.03
C ARG A 74 -7.34 -9.59 14.24
N THR A 75 -7.50 -9.51 12.92
CA THR A 75 -6.53 -8.90 11.99
C THR A 75 -7.24 -8.05 10.92
N ILE A 76 -6.50 -7.14 10.29
CA ILE A 76 -6.91 -6.38 9.11
C ILE A 76 -5.82 -6.58 8.03
N PRO A 77 -6.17 -7.20 6.90
CA PRO A 77 -7.44 -7.85 6.60
C PRO A 77 -7.71 -9.05 7.51
N ALA A 78 -8.99 -9.36 7.72
CA ALA A 78 -9.41 -10.55 8.44
C ALA A 78 -8.97 -11.81 7.70
N VAL A 79 -8.56 -12.84 8.45
CA VAL A 79 -8.21 -14.13 7.85
C VAL A 79 -9.44 -14.79 7.22
N ARG A 80 -9.26 -15.48 6.11
CA ARG A 80 -10.36 -16.08 5.34
C ARG A 80 -10.86 -17.40 5.90
N GLU A 81 -9.95 -18.20 6.48
CA GLU A 81 -10.25 -19.52 7.03
C GLU A 81 -9.52 -19.69 8.35
N HIS A 82 -10.23 -20.17 9.36
CA HIS A 82 -9.67 -20.55 10.64
C HIS A 82 -10.28 -21.87 11.10
N GLU A 83 -9.42 -22.85 11.36
CA GLU A 83 -9.78 -24.12 11.99
C GLU A 83 -9.47 -24.01 13.48
N PRO A 84 -10.49 -23.89 14.35
CA PRO A 84 -10.28 -23.66 15.76
C PRO A 84 -9.80 -24.93 16.48
N ALA A 85 -8.95 -24.75 17.50
CA ALA A 85 -8.50 -25.82 18.36
C ALA A 85 -8.59 -25.42 19.83
N ARG A 86 -8.37 -26.42 20.74
CA ARG A 86 -8.32 -26.18 22.19
C ARG A 86 -6.87 -26.16 22.63
N GLY A 87 -6.46 -25.13 23.34
CA GLY A 87 -5.08 -24.98 23.82
C GLY A 87 -4.83 -23.60 24.41
N PRO A 88 -3.61 -23.39 24.96
CA PRO A 88 -3.25 -22.12 25.59
C PRO A 88 -3.04 -20.98 24.59
N GLY A 89 -2.97 -21.29 23.28
CA GLY A 89 -2.49 -20.36 22.28
C GLY A 89 -0.98 -20.11 22.40
N TRP A 90 -0.51 -19.07 21.70
CA TRP A 90 0.88 -18.66 21.77
C TRP A 90 1.00 -17.18 22.11
N LYS A 91 1.97 -16.83 22.95
CA LYS A 91 2.37 -15.45 23.26
C LYS A 91 3.89 -15.31 23.26
N PRO A 92 4.40 -14.14 22.85
CA PRO A 92 5.83 -13.85 22.99
C PRO A 92 6.27 -14.05 24.43
N ALA A 93 7.36 -14.79 24.63
CA ALA A 93 7.92 -15.05 25.94
C ALA A 93 9.45 -14.85 25.92
N PRO A 94 10.08 -14.53 27.07
CA PRO A 94 11.53 -14.43 27.15
C PRO A 94 12.21 -15.71 26.64
N GLY A 95 13.20 -15.55 25.76
CA GLY A 95 13.95 -16.67 25.18
C GLY A 95 13.28 -17.38 24.00
N ALA A 96 12.06 -17.01 23.62
CA ALA A 96 11.46 -17.42 22.36
C ALA A 96 12.17 -16.75 21.17
N ARG A 97 12.19 -17.47 20.04
CA ARG A 97 12.93 -17.04 18.85
C ARG A 97 12.02 -17.11 17.61
N VAL A 98 12.38 -16.34 16.59
CA VAL A 98 11.95 -16.62 15.21
C VAL A 98 13.06 -17.42 14.55
N VAL A 99 12.75 -18.60 14.05
CA VAL A 99 13.69 -19.52 13.39
C VAL A 99 13.23 -19.80 11.96
N VAL A 100 14.17 -20.07 11.07
CA VAL A 100 13.90 -20.41 9.67
C VAL A 100 14.33 -21.84 9.43
N ALA A 101 13.55 -22.61 8.66
CA ALA A 101 13.97 -23.93 8.21
C ALA A 101 15.32 -23.85 7.49
N GLN A 102 16.20 -24.82 7.69
CA GLN A 102 17.60 -24.73 7.27
C GLN A 102 17.75 -24.42 5.77
N ASP A 103 16.95 -25.05 4.93
CA ASP A 103 17.01 -24.89 3.48
C ASP A 103 16.45 -23.53 2.99
N ASP A 104 15.67 -22.84 3.85
CA ASP A 104 15.01 -21.56 3.54
C ASP A 104 15.72 -20.34 4.14
N THR A 105 16.86 -20.54 4.82
CA THR A 105 17.53 -19.47 5.57
C THR A 105 17.87 -18.26 4.69
N ALA A 106 18.31 -18.47 3.44
CA ALA A 106 18.63 -17.39 2.53
C ALA A 106 17.37 -16.63 2.06
N ALA A 107 16.26 -17.33 1.89
CA ALA A 107 15.00 -16.77 1.39
C ALA A 107 14.24 -15.97 2.46
N LEU A 108 14.22 -16.45 3.71
CA LEU A 108 13.35 -15.93 4.77
C LEU A 108 14.08 -15.18 5.90
N ALA A 109 15.37 -14.90 5.74
CA ALA A 109 16.15 -14.23 6.80
C ALA A 109 15.61 -12.82 7.11
N ASP A 110 15.17 -12.08 6.11
CA ASP A 110 14.66 -10.71 6.27
C ASP A 110 13.30 -10.71 6.97
N GLU A 111 12.40 -11.64 6.62
CA GLU A 111 11.10 -11.84 7.26
C GLU A 111 11.25 -12.21 8.73
N ALA A 112 12.17 -13.14 9.00
CA ALA A 112 12.44 -13.62 10.36
C ALA A 112 13.04 -12.52 11.25
N ARG A 113 14.03 -11.77 10.75
CA ARG A 113 14.62 -10.64 11.48
C ARG A 113 13.60 -9.54 11.73
N LEU A 114 12.77 -9.23 10.74
CA LEU A 114 11.72 -8.22 10.86
C LEU A 114 10.71 -8.62 11.92
N LEU A 115 10.16 -9.83 11.84
CA LEU A 115 9.20 -10.34 12.83
C LEU A 115 9.80 -10.40 14.24
N ALA A 116 11.04 -10.89 14.36
CA ALA A 116 11.75 -10.97 15.64
C ALA A 116 11.87 -9.58 16.28
N GLY A 117 12.32 -8.57 15.52
CA GLY A 117 12.42 -7.19 15.99
C GLY A 117 11.07 -6.60 16.41
N GLU A 118 10.01 -6.88 15.67
CA GLU A 118 8.66 -6.35 15.92
C GLU A 118 7.96 -6.97 17.12
N LEU A 119 8.30 -8.23 17.47
CA LEU A 119 7.75 -8.96 18.62
C LEU A 119 8.69 -8.98 19.84
N GLY A 120 9.87 -8.35 19.75
CA GLY A 120 10.87 -8.36 20.82
C GLY A 120 11.49 -9.75 21.06
N LEU A 121 11.62 -10.56 20.01
CA LEU A 121 12.20 -11.90 20.04
C LEU A 121 13.62 -11.92 19.46
N ALA A 122 14.37 -12.99 19.72
CA ALA A 122 15.64 -13.21 19.05
C ALA A 122 15.44 -13.88 17.67
N TYR A 123 16.31 -13.58 16.70
CA TYR A 123 16.44 -14.36 15.49
C TYR A 123 17.39 -15.54 15.73
N GLY A 124 16.94 -16.75 15.43
CA GLY A 124 17.73 -17.97 15.55
C GLY A 124 18.14 -18.50 14.18
N GLU A 125 19.29 -18.01 13.68
CA GLU A 125 19.81 -18.45 12.38
C GLU A 125 20.15 -19.95 12.41
N SER A 126 19.59 -20.72 11.47
CA SER A 126 19.80 -22.18 11.32
C SER A 126 19.62 -22.98 12.60
N ALA A 127 18.81 -22.51 13.54
CA ALA A 127 18.58 -23.17 14.82
C ALA A 127 17.38 -24.11 14.74
N ALA A 128 17.51 -25.33 15.32
CA ALA A 128 16.38 -26.24 15.43
C ALA A 128 15.23 -25.60 16.24
N PRO A 129 13.98 -25.71 15.80
CA PRO A 129 12.81 -25.16 16.49
C PRO A 129 12.61 -25.87 17.85
N ARG A 130 12.22 -25.13 18.89
CA ARG A 130 11.85 -25.63 20.21
C ARG A 130 10.51 -25.03 20.68
N ALA A 131 10.00 -25.50 21.78
CA ALA A 131 8.79 -24.94 22.37
C ALA A 131 8.94 -23.43 22.60
N GLY A 132 7.90 -22.65 22.24
CA GLY A 132 7.89 -21.21 22.31
C GLY A 132 8.36 -20.50 21.03
N ASP A 133 9.07 -21.14 20.14
CA ASP A 133 9.60 -20.54 18.91
C ASP A 133 8.51 -20.34 17.85
N VAL A 134 8.77 -19.40 16.94
CA VAL A 134 8.04 -19.20 15.67
C VAL A 134 8.93 -19.73 14.54
N GLU A 135 8.46 -20.74 13.83
CA GLU A 135 9.14 -21.34 12.69
C GLU A 135 8.58 -20.80 11.37
N LEU A 136 9.48 -20.39 10.46
CA LEU A 136 9.16 -19.96 9.10
C LEU A 136 9.73 -20.97 8.10
N SER A 137 8.93 -21.32 7.06
CA SER A 137 9.38 -22.18 5.97
C SER A 137 8.68 -21.86 4.64
N VAL A 138 9.40 -22.00 3.52
CA VAL A 138 8.80 -21.99 2.17
C VAL A 138 8.48 -23.43 1.80
N GLU A 139 7.23 -23.81 1.91
CA GLU A 139 6.78 -25.15 1.61
C GLU A 139 5.30 -25.22 1.27
N GLY A 140 4.93 -26.30 0.61
CA GLY A 140 3.56 -26.55 0.22
C GLY A 140 3.26 -26.12 -1.23
N SER A 141 2.10 -26.54 -1.71
CA SER A 141 1.56 -26.15 -3.01
C SER A 141 0.33 -25.30 -2.76
N GLY A 142 0.31 -24.08 -3.29
CA GLY A 142 -0.79 -23.15 -3.08
C GLY A 142 -0.80 -22.07 -4.15
N LYS A 143 -1.76 -21.18 -4.05
CA LYS A 143 -1.75 -19.96 -4.86
C LYS A 143 -0.61 -19.05 -4.38
N PRO A 144 0.01 -18.28 -5.25
CA PRO A 144 0.97 -17.27 -4.83
C PRO A 144 0.43 -16.39 -3.69
N GLU A 145 1.31 -15.97 -2.79
CA GLU A 145 0.98 -15.14 -1.62
C GLU A 145 0.07 -15.81 -0.57
N SER A 146 -0.29 -17.10 -0.72
CA SER A 146 -1.03 -17.84 0.31
C SER A 146 -0.12 -18.35 1.42
N TYR A 147 -0.69 -18.61 2.61
CA TYR A 147 0.05 -19.16 3.75
C TYR A 147 -0.84 -20.00 4.66
N THR A 148 -0.17 -20.83 5.45
CA THR A 148 -0.74 -21.52 6.61
C THR A 148 -0.02 -21.02 7.86
N LEU A 149 -0.78 -20.63 8.90
CA LEU A 149 -0.27 -20.31 10.21
C LEU A 149 -0.90 -21.28 11.21
N THR A 150 -0.08 -22.10 11.85
CA THR A 150 -0.52 -23.07 12.85
C THR A 150 0.03 -22.68 14.22
N VAL A 151 -0.87 -22.57 15.20
CA VAL A 151 -0.53 -22.43 16.62
C VAL A 151 -0.94 -23.71 17.31
N LYS A 152 0.05 -24.44 17.83
CA LYS A 152 -0.18 -25.73 18.49
C LYS A 152 0.89 -26.02 19.54
N ASP A 153 0.47 -26.46 20.71
CA ASP A 153 1.34 -26.88 21.79
C ASP A 153 2.43 -25.84 22.14
N GLY A 154 2.04 -24.56 22.17
CA GLY A 154 2.92 -23.44 22.48
C GLY A 154 3.97 -23.14 21.40
N ARG A 155 3.78 -23.58 20.15
CA ARG A 155 4.61 -23.28 18.98
C ARG A 155 3.80 -22.58 17.92
N VAL A 156 4.49 -21.81 17.09
CA VAL A 156 3.92 -21.23 15.87
C VAL A 156 4.71 -21.72 14.68
N ARG A 157 3.99 -22.17 13.64
CA ARG A 157 4.57 -22.46 12.33
C ARG A 157 3.86 -21.64 11.27
N ILE A 158 4.64 -20.96 10.44
CA ILE A 158 4.15 -20.19 9.29
C ILE A 158 4.84 -20.72 8.06
N ASN A 159 4.05 -21.22 7.12
CA ASN A 159 4.56 -21.73 5.85
C ASN A 159 3.70 -21.23 4.66
N GLY A 160 4.31 -21.13 3.50
CA GLY A 160 3.66 -20.73 2.26
C GLY A 160 4.42 -21.21 1.03
N PRO A 161 3.80 -21.18 -0.16
CA PRO A 161 4.44 -21.62 -1.41
C PRO A 161 5.52 -20.64 -1.89
N ASP A 162 5.56 -19.44 -1.33
CA ASP A 162 6.53 -18.39 -1.65
C ASP A 162 6.83 -17.51 -0.43
N GLU A 163 7.91 -16.72 -0.52
CA GLU A 163 8.36 -15.79 0.53
C GLU A 163 7.27 -14.77 0.91
N ALA A 164 6.52 -14.26 -0.08
CA ALA A 164 5.46 -13.28 0.16
C ALA A 164 4.31 -13.88 0.99
N GLY A 165 3.94 -15.13 0.74
CA GLY A 165 2.95 -15.85 1.55
C GLY A 165 3.40 -15.98 3.01
N VAL A 166 4.64 -16.43 3.24
CA VAL A 166 5.22 -16.51 4.58
C VAL A 166 5.23 -15.13 5.25
N PHE A 167 5.65 -14.09 4.51
CA PHE A 167 5.61 -12.70 5.00
C PHE A 167 4.21 -12.31 5.49
N TYR A 168 3.15 -12.56 4.71
CA TYR A 168 1.78 -12.22 5.12
C TYR A 168 1.31 -13.03 6.33
N GLY A 169 1.78 -14.28 6.48
CA GLY A 169 1.59 -15.06 7.70
C GLY A 169 2.21 -14.38 8.93
N THR A 170 3.41 -13.82 8.79
CA THR A 170 4.06 -13.03 9.86
C THR A 170 3.26 -11.79 10.24
N ARG A 171 2.64 -11.09 9.25
CA ARG A 171 1.77 -9.94 9.54
C ARG A 171 0.53 -10.35 10.32
N THR A 172 -0.05 -11.51 10.00
CA THR A 172 -1.18 -12.07 10.75
C THR A 172 -0.80 -12.37 12.20
N LEU A 173 0.34 -13.02 12.44
CA LEU A 173 0.83 -13.29 13.81
C LEU A 173 1.08 -12.00 14.59
N LYS A 174 1.79 -11.03 13.98
CA LYS A 174 2.05 -9.72 14.59
C LYS A 174 0.76 -9.01 15.00
N GLN A 175 -0.23 -8.97 14.10
CA GLN A 175 -1.50 -8.31 14.39
C GLN A 175 -2.31 -9.05 15.48
N ALA A 176 -2.34 -10.39 15.47
CA ALA A 176 -2.99 -11.17 16.51
C ALA A 176 -2.41 -10.84 17.90
N VAL A 177 -1.08 -10.81 18.00
CA VAL A 177 -0.38 -10.44 19.24
C VAL A 177 -0.68 -9.00 19.65
N ARG A 178 -0.67 -8.04 18.73
CA ARG A 178 -1.01 -6.64 19.01
C ARG A 178 -2.45 -6.47 19.49
N ALA A 179 -3.39 -7.18 18.86
CA ALA A 179 -4.81 -7.06 19.17
C ALA A 179 -5.18 -7.69 20.52
N ALA A 180 -4.55 -8.82 20.90
CA ALA A 180 -4.97 -9.66 22.03
C ALA A 180 -3.83 -10.12 22.96
N GLY A 181 -2.59 -9.71 22.71
CA GLY A 181 -1.41 -10.17 23.46
C GLY A 181 -0.98 -11.61 23.16
N SER A 182 -1.72 -12.31 22.29
CA SER A 182 -1.46 -13.73 21.96
C SER A 182 -2.05 -14.09 20.59
N ALA A 183 -1.56 -15.17 20.01
CA ALA A 183 -2.18 -15.84 18.86
C ALA A 183 -3.03 -17.03 19.36
N PRO A 184 -4.28 -17.20 18.87
CA PRO A 184 -5.14 -18.30 19.29
C PRO A 184 -4.65 -19.66 18.78
N GLU A 185 -4.92 -20.71 19.54
CA GLU A 185 -4.67 -22.09 19.11
C GLU A 185 -5.45 -22.42 17.83
N GLY A 186 -4.90 -23.26 16.94
CA GLY A 186 -5.57 -23.69 15.71
C GLY A 186 -4.77 -23.35 14.46
N THR A 187 -5.44 -23.47 13.31
CA THR A 187 -4.80 -23.28 12.00
C THR A 187 -5.54 -22.24 11.18
N VAL A 188 -4.82 -21.24 10.71
CA VAL A 188 -5.27 -20.27 9.69
C VAL A 188 -4.77 -20.73 8.33
N ARG A 189 -5.67 -20.77 7.32
CA ARG A 189 -5.32 -20.88 5.89
C ARG A 189 -5.83 -19.64 5.18
N ASP A 190 -4.91 -18.88 4.60
CA ASP A 190 -5.24 -17.56 4.11
C ASP A 190 -4.45 -17.18 2.85
N GLY A 191 -4.91 -16.17 2.15
CA GLY A 191 -4.29 -15.63 0.95
C GLY A 191 -5.21 -14.62 0.26
N PRO A 192 -4.67 -13.76 -0.61
CA PRO A 192 -5.43 -12.69 -1.22
C PRO A 192 -6.45 -13.19 -2.25
N ALA A 193 -7.62 -12.55 -2.29
CA ALA A 193 -8.58 -12.74 -3.37
C ALA A 193 -8.12 -12.06 -4.66
N LYS A 194 -7.37 -10.96 -4.55
CA LYS A 194 -6.90 -10.16 -5.68
C LYS A 194 -5.38 -9.99 -5.66
N PRO A 195 -4.68 -10.22 -6.80
CA PRO A 195 -3.22 -10.18 -6.86
C PRO A 195 -2.63 -8.77 -6.78
N GLN A 196 -3.39 -7.70 -7.07
CA GLN A 196 -2.89 -6.32 -7.06
C GLN A 196 -3.67 -5.48 -6.05
N ARG A 197 -2.95 -4.97 -5.05
CA ARG A 197 -3.53 -4.29 -3.88
C ARG A 197 -2.62 -3.15 -3.47
N GLY A 198 -3.12 -1.91 -3.37
CA GLY A 198 -2.15 -0.88 -3.05
C GLY A 198 -2.62 0.55 -2.88
N LEU A 199 -1.62 1.42 -2.95
CA LEU A 199 -1.72 2.86 -2.89
C LEU A 199 -1.10 3.45 -4.16
N ASN A 200 -1.73 4.46 -4.76
CA ASN A 200 -1.13 5.35 -5.74
C ASN A 200 -0.83 6.69 -5.05
N LEU A 201 0.36 7.24 -5.26
CA LEU A 201 0.81 8.46 -4.59
C LEU A 201 1.33 9.48 -5.60
N ASP A 202 0.67 10.62 -5.67
CA ASP A 202 1.11 11.77 -6.46
C ASP A 202 2.15 12.56 -5.66
N ILE A 203 3.42 12.31 -6.00
CA ILE A 203 4.55 13.09 -5.47
C ILE A 203 4.95 14.26 -6.39
N ALA A 204 4.35 14.33 -7.58
CA ALA A 204 4.63 15.41 -8.54
C ALA A 204 4.01 16.73 -8.08
N ARG A 205 2.70 16.74 -7.77
CA ARG A 205 2.01 17.94 -7.32
C ARG A 205 2.40 18.33 -5.89
N LYS A 206 2.66 17.34 -5.01
CA LYS A 206 3.12 17.56 -3.63
C LYS A 206 4.37 16.75 -3.34
N HIS A 207 5.41 17.42 -2.85
CA HIS A 207 6.60 16.70 -2.36
C HIS A 207 6.29 15.99 -1.04
N PHE A 208 6.51 14.68 -1.00
CA PHE A 208 6.54 13.86 0.21
C PHE A 208 7.98 13.46 0.54
N THR A 209 8.36 13.51 1.80
CA THR A 209 9.72 13.14 2.22
C THR A 209 9.97 11.65 2.05
N PRO A 210 11.24 11.22 1.81
CA PRO A 210 11.58 9.79 1.71
C PRO A 210 11.14 8.99 2.94
N ASP A 211 11.28 9.55 4.15
CA ASP A 211 10.90 8.87 5.38
C ASP A 211 9.38 8.73 5.53
N TRP A 212 8.62 9.71 5.06
CA TRP A 212 7.17 9.59 5.01
C TRP A 212 6.73 8.47 4.06
N ILE A 213 7.32 8.39 2.86
CA ILE A 213 7.04 7.31 1.89
C ILE A 213 7.39 5.95 2.49
N LYS A 214 8.56 5.82 3.13
CA LYS A 214 8.97 4.60 3.84
C LYS A 214 8.01 4.23 4.99
N GLY A 215 7.44 5.24 5.67
CA GLY A 215 6.37 5.04 6.65
C GLY A 215 5.12 4.42 6.04
N ARG A 216 4.71 4.91 4.85
CA ARG A 216 3.56 4.31 4.11
C ARG A 216 3.83 2.88 3.67
N LEU A 217 5.04 2.57 3.21
CA LEU A 217 5.41 1.19 2.87
C LEU A 217 5.25 0.23 4.05
N ARG A 218 5.64 0.63 5.27
CA ARG A 218 5.47 -0.20 6.47
C ARG A 218 4.00 -0.41 6.83
N GLU A 219 3.18 0.65 6.73
CA GLU A 219 1.73 0.55 6.92
C GLU A 219 1.07 -0.36 5.87
N MET A 220 1.46 -0.21 4.60
CA MET A 220 0.99 -1.07 3.51
C MET A 220 1.36 -2.53 3.74
N ALA A 221 2.57 -2.82 4.21
CA ALA A 221 3.04 -4.15 4.55
C ALA A 221 2.17 -4.79 5.65
N ASP A 222 1.90 -4.06 6.72
CA ASP A 222 1.01 -4.53 7.80
C ASP A 222 -0.41 -4.81 7.30
N LEU A 223 -0.89 -4.05 6.33
CA LEU A 223 -2.18 -4.22 5.66
C LEU A 223 -2.14 -5.23 4.49
N LYS A 224 -1.02 -5.93 4.26
CA LYS A 224 -0.84 -6.90 3.17
C LYS A 224 -1.11 -6.31 1.78
N LEU A 225 -0.82 -5.01 1.59
CA LEU A 225 -0.85 -4.34 0.30
C LEU A 225 0.51 -4.52 -0.39
N ASN A 226 0.51 -4.73 -1.72
CA ASN A 226 1.70 -5.15 -2.47
C ASN A 226 2.11 -4.25 -3.64
N GLN A 227 1.43 -3.11 -3.85
CA GLN A 227 1.79 -2.15 -4.90
C GLN A 227 1.75 -0.71 -4.41
N LEU A 228 2.84 0.03 -4.61
CA LEU A 228 2.90 1.49 -4.48
C LEU A 228 3.06 2.10 -5.86
N GLY A 229 2.01 2.71 -6.41
CA GLY A 229 2.11 3.58 -7.58
C GLY A 229 2.81 4.88 -7.19
N LEU A 230 3.76 5.32 -7.99
CA LEU A 230 4.52 6.55 -7.76
C LEU A 230 4.42 7.45 -8.98
N HIS A 231 3.46 8.39 -8.93
CA HIS A 231 3.25 9.43 -9.93
C HIS A 231 4.20 10.59 -9.62
N PHE A 232 5.33 10.69 -10.33
CA PHE A 232 6.40 11.62 -9.98
C PHE A 232 6.67 12.72 -11.02
N SER A 233 5.90 12.73 -12.10
CA SER A 233 5.92 13.76 -13.12
C SER A 233 4.52 14.25 -13.44
N ASP A 234 4.34 15.59 -13.50
CA ASP A 234 3.07 16.23 -13.83
C ASP A 234 3.31 17.67 -14.31
N ASP A 235 2.25 18.41 -14.56
CA ASP A 235 2.30 19.84 -14.90
C ASP A 235 3.07 20.67 -13.88
N GLN A 236 2.94 20.35 -12.58
CA GLN A 236 3.53 21.14 -11.49
C GLN A 236 5.00 20.88 -11.30
N ALA A 237 5.42 19.61 -11.35
CA ALA A 237 6.82 19.27 -11.11
C ALA A 237 7.22 17.91 -11.66
N PHE A 238 8.54 17.73 -11.81
CA PHE A 238 9.23 16.46 -12.04
C PHE A 238 10.08 16.16 -10.80
N ARG A 239 9.77 15.12 -10.03
CA ARG A 239 10.22 14.95 -8.65
C ARG A 239 11.27 13.88 -8.41
N ILE A 240 11.93 13.36 -9.43
CA ILE A 240 13.08 12.47 -9.27
C ILE A 240 14.27 13.04 -10.05
N GLN A 241 15.47 12.99 -9.45
CA GLN A 241 16.72 13.35 -10.10
C GLN A 241 16.86 12.66 -11.45
N SER A 242 17.16 13.43 -12.51
CA SER A 242 17.49 12.92 -13.85
C SER A 242 18.92 13.28 -14.20
N ASP A 243 19.67 12.36 -14.79
CA ASP A 243 21.00 12.58 -15.32
C ASP A 243 20.93 12.88 -16.83
N SER A 244 19.94 12.31 -17.54
CA SER A 244 19.75 12.58 -18.97
C SER A 244 19.09 13.93 -19.25
N HIS A 245 18.22 14.39 -18.34
CA HIS A 245 17.44 15.63 -18.45
C HIS A 245 17.41 16.40 -17.13
N PRO A 246 18.54 16.86 -16.59
CA PRO A 246 18.58 17.56 -15.30
C PRO A 246 17.80 18.88 -15.33
N GLU A 247 17.59 19.47 -16.49
CA GLU A 247 16.88 20.74 -16.72
C GLU A 247 15.37 20.65 -16.42
N ILE A 248 14.76 19.46 -16.45
CA ILE A 248 13.33 19.28 -16.14
C ILE A 248 13.06 19.07 -14.65
N VAL A 249 14.12 18.77 -13.86
CA VAL A 249 13.96 18.36 -12.46
C VAL A 249 13.59 19.55 -11.59
N SER A 250 12.53 19.39 -10.82
CA SER A 250 12.01 20.42 -9.92
C SER A 250 12.63 20.35 -8.53
N THR A 251 12.59 21.45 -7.77
CA THR A 251 13.01 21.49 -6.38
C THR A 251 11.77 21.68 -5.49
N PRO A 252 11.62 20.91 -4.39
CA PRO A 252 12.42 19.74 -3.99
C PRO A 252 12.15 18.51 -4.85
N HIS A 253 13.07 17.52 -4.84
CA HIS A 253 12.94 16.23 -5.52
C HIS A 253 13.61 15.11 -4.74
N LEU A 254 13.33 13.87 -5.10
CA LEU A 254 14.04 12.69 -4.60
C LEU A 254 15.33 12.48 -5.39
N THR A 255 16.44 12.27 -4.72
CA THR A 255 17.65 11.79 -5.36
C THR A 255 17.49 10.32 -5.79
N LYS A 256 18.27 9.88 -6.77
CA LYS A 256 18.29 8.45 -7.17
C LYS A 256 18.69 7.53 -6.00
N ALA A 257 19.55 8.00 -5.09
CA ALA A 257 19.90 7.26 -3.88
C ALA A 257 18.68 7.05 -2.98
N GLN A 258 17.90 8.11 -2.71
CA GLN A 258 16.67 8.01 -1.93
C GLN A 258 15.62 7.09 -2.58
N VAL A 259 15.51 7.11 -3.90
CA VAL A 259 14.63 6.17 -4.62
C VAL A 259 15.09 4.73 -4.46
N ARG A 260 16.41 4.46 -4.55
CA ARG A 260 16.95 3.11 -4.28
C ARG A 260 16.65 2.64 -2.86
N ASP A 261 16.77 3.50 -1.86
CA ASP A 261 16.43 3.17 -0.46
C ASP A 261 14.94 2.84 -0.30
N ILE A 262 14.06 3.60 -0.98
CA ILE A 262 12.62 3.36 -0.99
C ILE A 262 12.30 2.02 -1.66
N THR A 263 12.86 1.76 -2.86
CA THR A 263 12.61 0.52 -3.60
C THR A 263 13.20 -0.71 -2.91
N ALA A 264 14.36 -0.57 -2.26
CA ALA A 264 14.97 -1.64 -1.47
C ALA A 264 14.13 -2.00 -0.24
N LEU A 265 13.60 -0.98 0.48
CA LEU A 265 12.66 -1.24 1.58
C LEU A 265 11.37 -1.89 1.06
N ALA A 266 10.82 -1.39 -0.04
CA ALA A 266 9.61 -1.94 -0.64
C ALA A 266 9.78 -3.42 -1.01
N SER A 267 10.93 -3.78 -1.62
CA SER A 267 11.25 -5.18 -1.95
C SER A 267 11.27 -6.09 -0.73
N ARG A 268 11.94 -5.67 0.36
CA ARG A 268 11.96 -6.44 1.63
C ARG A 268 10.59 -6.54 2.32
N LEU A 269 9.62 -5.72 1.92
CA LEU A 269 8.24 -5.73 2.40
C LEU A 269 7.27 -6.35 1.39
N HIS A 270 7.79 -7.01 0.35
CA HIS A 270 7.01 -7.61 -0.75
C HIS A 270 6.07 -6.61 -1.43
N ILE A 271 6.53 -5.36 -1.58
CA ILE A 271 5.80 -4.29 -2.26
C ILE A 271 6.53 -3.90 -3.55
N THR A 272 5.83 -3.97 -4.67
CA THR A 272 6.30 -3.46 -5.95
C THR A 272 6.06 -1.95 -6.02
N VAL A 273 7.12 -1.15 -6.20
CA VAL A 273 6.97 0.26 -6.59
C VAL A 273 6.72 0.31 -8.09
N VAL A 274 5.59 0.88 -8.48
CA VAL A 274 5.17 1.07 -9.87
C VAL A 274 5.42 2.52 -10.25
N PRO A 275 6.52 2.84 -10.96
CA PRO A 275 6.78 4.21 -11.38
C PRO A 275 5.83 4.61 -12.51
N GLU A 276 5.49 5.90 -12.54
CA GLU A 276 4.70 6.50 -13.60
C GLU A 276 5.40 7.74 -14.13
N ILE A 277 5.73 7.73 -15.43
CA ILE A 277 6.03 8.90 -16.22
C ILE A 277 4.86 9.07 -17.16
N ASP A 278 4.01 10.01 -16.83
CA ASP A 278 2.82 10.24 -17.62
C ASP A 278 3.13 10.96 -18.91
N SER A 279 2.51 10.49 -19.99
CA SER A 279 2.57 11.11 -21.31
C SER A 279 1.43 10.56 -22.22
N PRO A 280 0.93 11.34 -23.17
CA PRO A 280 1.43 12.63 -23.68
C PRO A 280 0.84 13.88 -23.02
N GLY A 281 -0.04 13.73 -22.04
CA GLY A 281 -0.52 14.77 -21.14
C GLY A 281 0.40 14.96 -19.93
N HIS A 282 0.02 15.84 -19.00
CA HIS A 282 0.64 16.01 -17.67
C HIS A 282 2.16 16.32 -17.70
N LEU A 283 2.66 16.96 -18.74
CA LEU A 283 4.09 17.23 -18.95
C LEU A 283 4.50 18.70 -18.78
N GLY A 284 3.69 19.50 -18.07
CA GLY A 284 3.99 20.94 -17.91
C GLY A 284 5.36 21.22 -17.29
N ALA A 285 5.85 20.35 -16.38
CA ALA A 285 7.19 20.48 -15.82
C ALA A 285 8.29 20.30 -16.90
N VAL A 286 8.13 19.33 -17.78
CA VAL A 286 9.01 19.06 -18.92
C VAL A 286 8.97 20.21 -19.93
N LEU A 287 7.76 20.68 -20.25
CA LEU A 287 7.52 21.72 -21.24
C LEU A 287 8.01 23.12 -20.82
N ARG A 288 8.23 23.36 -19.53
CA ARG A 288 8.91 24.59 -19.09
C ARG A 288 10.37 24.63 -19.53
N ALA A 289 11.03 23.50 -19.57
CA ALA A 289 12.42 23.40 -20.06
C ALA A 289 12.49 23.23 -21.60
N HIS A 290 11.44 22.63 -22.18
CA HIS A 290 11.35 22.32 -23.62
C HIS A 290 10.08 22.90 -24.26
N PRO A 291 9.92 24.23 -24.33
CA PRO A 291 8.69 24.86 -24.85
C PRO A 291 8.46 24.63 -26.35
N ASP A 292 9.48 24.23 -27.08
CA ASP A 292 9.46 23.81 -28.48
C ASP A 292 8.77 22.48 -28.73
N LEU A 293 8.65 21.64 -27.69
CA LEU A 293 7.91 20.37 -27.74
C LEU A 293 6.42 20.52 -27.41
N GLN A 294 6.01 21.71 -26.98
CA GLN A 294 4.62 21.91 -26.55
C GLN A 294 3.65 21.92 -27.72
N LEU A 295 2.57 21.11 -27.58
CA LEU A 295 1.48 21.07 -28.55
C LEU A 295 0.83 22.48 -28.69
N ARG A 296 0.54 22.85 -29.92
CA ARG A 296 -0.22 24.07 -30.26
C ARG A 296 -1.45 23.71 -31.08
N ASP A 297 -2.53 24.41 -30.81
CA ASP A 297 -3.76 24.28 -31.60
C ASP A 297 -3.62 24.96 -32.97
N VAL A 298 -4.67 24.85 -33.81
CA VAL A 298 -4.74 25.45 -35.14
C VAL A 298 -4.55 26.97 -35.13
N GLY A 299 -4.85 27.64 -34.02
CA GLY A 299 -4.63 29.07 -33.81
C GLY A 299 -3.23 29.42 -33.29
N GLY A 300 -2.35 28.44 -33.09
CA GLY A 300 -1.00 28.64 -32.55
C GLY A 300 -0.96 28.77 -31.03
N LYS A 301 -2.10 28.60 -30.32
CA LYS A 301 -2.17 28.67 -28.88
C LYS A 301 -1.57 27.41 -28.26
N ALA A 302 -0.65 27.57 -27.30
CA ALA A 302 -0.05 26.48 -26.54
C ALA A 302 -1.09 25.75 -25.69
N VAL A 303 -1.07 24.42 -25.75
CA VAL A 303 -1.96 23.52 -25.00
C VAL A 303 -1.23 23.10 -23.72
N LYS A 304 -1.77 23.48 -22.57
CA LYS A 304 -1.13 23.24 -21.27
C LYS A 304 -0.87 21.75 -21.06
N GLY A 305 0.33 21.40 -20.62
CA GLY A 305 0.73 20.04 -20.23
C GLY A 305 0.83 19.04 -21.38
N ALA A 306 0.42 19.38 -22.60
CA ALA A 306 0.42 18.46 -23.73
C ALA A 306 1.66 18.61 -24.60
N VAL A 307 2.39 17.52 -24.86
CA VAL A 307 3.46 17.49 -25.86
C VAL A 307 2.89 17.28 -27.26
N ASP A 308 3.59 17.81 -28.28
CA ASP A 308 3.30 17.49 -29.68
C ASP A 308 3.83 16.09 -30.03
N ILE A 309 2.93 15.11 -30.08
CA ILE A 309 3.26 13.72 -30.39
C ILE A 309 3.58 13.48 -31.88
N SER A 310 3.42 14.48 -32.73
CA SER A 310 3.91 14.45 -34.11
C SER A 310 5.39 14.86 -34.22
N ASN A 311 5.95 15.45 -33.16
CA ASN A 311 7.36 15.83 -33.10
C ASN A 311 8.22 14.66 -32.59
N PRO A 312 9.17 14.14 -33.40
CA PRO A 312 10.04 13.05 -32.97
C PRO A 312 10.89 13.36 -31.72
N ALA A 313 11.20 14.64 -31.47
CA ALA A 313 11.96 15.04 -30.29
C ALA A 313 11.17 14.83 -29.01
N SER A 314 9.84 14.97 -29.03
CA SER A 314 8.96 14.61 -27.90
C SER A 314 9.08 13.14 -27.54
N ALA A 315 9.03 12.27 -28.56
CA ALA A 315 9.20 10.83 -28.37
C ALA A 315 10.59 10.49 -27.80
N LYS A 316 11.65 11.11 -28.35
CA LYS A 316 13.01 10.88 -27.90
C LYS A 316 13.20 11.23 -26.41
N LEU A 317 12.71 12.39 -25.97
CA LEU A 317 12.81 12.84 -24.58
C LEU A 317 12.14 11.84 -23.62
N ILE A 318 10.89 11.45 -23.89
CA ILE A 318 10.18 10.49 -23.05
C ILE A 318 10.88 9.11 -23.06
N ASP A 319 11.37 8.66 -24.21
CA ASP A 319 12.11 7.40 -24.32
C ASP A 319 13.43 7.41 -23.52
N ASP A 320 14.14 8.55 -23.52
CA ASP A 320 15.36 8.70 -22.73
C ASP A 320 15.04 8.60 -21.23
N LEU A 321 13.99 9.24 -20.76
CA LEU A 321 13.51 9.12 -19.37
C LEU A 321 13.10 7.68 -19.02
N LEU A 322 12.34 7.01 -19.88
CA LEU A 322 11.93 5.61 -19.66
C LEU A 322 13.14 4.69 -19.55
N ARG A 323 14.15 4.87 -20.41
CA ARG A 323 15.39 4.09 -20.36
C ARG A 323 16.22 4.39 -19.12
N GLU A 324 16.29 5.65 -18.69
CA GLU A 324 17.04 6.09 -17.51
C GLU A 324 16.46 5.52 -16.22
N TYR A 325 15.14 5.61 -16.05
CA TYR A 325 14.51 5.20 -14.78
C TYR A 325 14.22 3.70 -14.69
N ARG A 326 14.16 2.97 -15.80
CA ARG A 326 13.88 1.53 -15.81
C ARG A 326 14.75 0.71 -14.85
N PRO A 327 16.08 0.89 -14.77
CA PRO A 327 16.92 0.17 -13.80
C PRO A 327 16.77 0.67 -12.35
N LEU A 328 16.26 1.87 -12.14
CA LEU A 328 16.05 2.45 -10.81
C LEU A 328 14.88 1.81 -10.07
N PHE A 329 13.92 1.24 -10.81
CA PHE A 329 12.75 0.58 -10.28
C PHE A 329 12.78 -0.92 -10.62
N PRO A 330 13.35 -1.77 -9.74
CA PRO A 330 13.53 -3.20 -10.01
C PRO A 330 12.21 -3.99 -10.03
N GLY A 331 11.11 -3.43 -9.48
CA GLY A 331 9.81 -4.08 -9.41
C GLY A 331 9.23 -4.47 -10.78
N GLY A 332 8.32 -5.45 -10.78
CA GLY A 332 7.78 -6.11 -11.96
C GLY A 332 6.69 -5.34 -12.71
N ALA A 333 6.50 -4.02 -12.49
CA ALA A 333 5.46 -3.26 -13.17
C ALA A 333 5.90 -1.84 -13.53
N TRP A 334 5.26 -1.25 -14.55
CA TRP A 334 5.48 0.12 -15.02
C TRP A 334 4.18 0.74 -15.51
N HIS A 335 3.89 1.98 -15.11
CA HIS A 335 2.74 2.75 -15.59
C HIS A 335 3.19 3.79 -16.64
N LEU A 336 2.44 3.86 -17.74
CA LEU A 336 2.76 4.68 -18.92
C LEU A 336 1.94 5.98 -18.97
N GLY A 337 1.04 6.22 -18.00
CA GLY A 337 0.10 7.34 -17.99
C GLY A 337 -0.99 7.18 -19.04
N ALA A 338 -1.07 8.11 -19.95
CA ALA A 338 -1.96 8.20 -21.11
C ALA A 338 -3.33 8.79 -20.85
N ASP A 339 -3.57 9.34 -19.65
CA ASP A 339 -4.81 10.05 -19.31
C ASP A 339 -4.80 11.50 -19.79
N GLU A 340 -6.01 12.03 -19.89
CA GLU A 340 -6.33 13.45 -20.09
C GLU A 340 -5.51 14.18 -21.16
N TYR A 341 -5.08 13.49 -22.23
CA TYR A 341 -4.36 14.18 -23.31
C TYR A 341 -5.23 15.26 -23.93
N GLN A 342 -4.88 16.51 -23.69
CA GLN A 342 -5.70 17.67 -24.00
C GLN A 342 -6.12 17.78 -25.48
N ALA A 343 -5.36 17.20 -26.40
CA ALA A 343 -5.74 17.11 -27.80
C ALA A 343 -7.00 16.26 -28.04
N LEU A 344 -7.35 15.37 -27.12
CA LEU A 344 -8.46 14.43 -27.26
C LEU A 344 -9.68 14.77 -26.39
N VAL A 345 -9.56 15.73 -25.48
CA VAL A 345 -10.68 16.25 -24.68
C VAL A 345 -11.37 17.47 -25.30
N VAL A 346 -11.18 17.68 -26.61
CA VAL A 346 -11.85 18.71 -27.40
C VAL A 346 -12.89 18.08 -28.32
N ARG A 347 -13.88 18.90 -28.78
CA ARG A 347 -14.99 18.40 -29.62
C ARG A 347 -14.52 17.82 -30.95
N ASP A 348 -13.56 18.46 -31.61
CA ASP A 348 -13.01 18.05 -32.91
C ASP A 348 -11.48 18.09 -32.85
N PRO A 349 -10.84 16.99 -32.46
CA PRO A 349 -9.39 16.87 -32.41
C PRO A 349 -8.71 17.09 -33.77
N GLN A 350 -9.35 16.63 -34.87
CA GLN A 350 -8.78 16.70 -36.21
C GLN A 350 -8.69 18.14 -36.70
N ALA A 351 -9.75 18.93 -36.51
CA ALA A 351 -9.77 20.33 -36.86
C ALA A 351 -8.93 21.20 -35.92
N SER A 352 -8.92 20.88 -34.64
CA SER A 352 -8.18 21.63 -33.62
C SER A 352 -6.65 21.40 -33.71
N PHE A 353 -6.22 20.20 -34.14
CA PHE A 353 -4.81 19.81 -34.24
C PHE A 353 -4.48 19.16 -35.59
N PRO A 354 -4.52 19.95 -36.70
CA PRO A 354 -4.33 19.41 -38.05
C PRO A 354 -2.93 18.77 -38.26
N GLN A 355 -1.90 19.18 -37.51
CA GLN A 355 -0.58 18.56 -37.55
C GLN A 355 -0.63 17.11 -37.01
N LEU A 356 -1.36 16.87 -35.91
CA LEU A 356 -1.55 15.51 -35.36
C LEU A 356 -2.38 14.65 -36.31
N ALA A 357 -3.43 15.23 -36.90
CA ALA A 357 -4.25 14.53 -37.88
C ALA A 357 -3.44 14.10 -39.11
N ARG A 358 -2.60 14.98 -39.66
CA ARG A 358 -1.68 14.64 -40.76
C ARG A 358 -0.67 13.55 -40.36
N ALA A 359 -0.08 13.65 -39.19
CA ALA A 359 0.85 12.63 -38.69
C ALA A 359 0.17 11.26 -38.52
N ALA A 360 -1.07 11.25 -38.01
CA ALA A 360 -1.87 10.01 -37.92
C ALA A 360 -2.10 9.39 -39.30
N GLN A 361 -2.53 10.19 -40.27
CA GLN A 361 -2.78 9.74 -41.64
C GLN A 361 -1.51 9.26 -42.35
N GLN A 362 -0.40 9.94 -42.17
CA GLN A 362 0.90 9.52 -42.72
C GLN A 362 1.36 8.17 -42.14
N ARG A 363 1.12 7.94 -40.87
CA ARG A 363 1.59 6.72 -40.18
C ARG A 363 0.64 5.52 -40.38
N TYR A 364 -0.67 5.75 -40.37
CA TYR A 364 -1.69 4.68 -40.29
C TYR A 364 -2.68 4.67 -41.44
N GLY A 365 -2.51 5.54 -42.42
CA GLY A 365 -3.38 5.63 -43.60
C GLY A 365 -4.46 6.71 -43.51
N PRO A 366 -5.15 6.99 -44.63
CA PRO A 366 -5.99 8.18 -44.78
C PRO A 366 -7.20 8.27 -43.84
N SER A 367 -7.66 7.15 -43.29
CA SER A 367 -8.77 7.10 -42.32
C SER A 367 -8.34 7.28 -40.86
N ALA A 368 -7.04 7.34 -40.60
CA ALA A 368 -6.52 7.48 -39.25
C ALA A 368 -6.81 8.87 -38.65
N ARG A 369 -7.04 8.90 -37.36
CA ARG A 369 -7.41 10.07 -36.58
C ARG A 369 -6.38 10.36 -35.49
N VAL A 370 -6.48 11.52 -34.82
CA VAL A 370 -5.60 11.89 -33.70
C VAL A 370 -5.59 10.82 -32.61
N GLN A 371 -6.71 10.14 -32.36
CA GLN A 371 -6.80 9.02 -31.42
C GLN A 371 -5.88 7.85 -31.80
N ASP A 372 -5.74 7.59 -33.11
CA ASP A 372 -4.83 6.52 -33.59
C ASP A 372 -3.37 6.91 -33.36
N LEU A 373 -3.02 8.19 -33.50
CA LEU A 373 -1.67 8.67 -33.18
C LEU A 373 -1.35 8.55 -31.69
N ALA A 374 -2.30 8.91 -30.81
CA ALA A 374 -2.15 8.76 -29.37
C ALA A 374 -2.06 7.28 -28.95
N THR A 375 -2.86 6.41 -29.56
CA THR A 375 -2.74 4.95 -29.36
C THR A 375 -1.37 4.43 -29.79
N GLY A 376 -0.86 4.92 -30.93
CA GLY A 376 0.49 4.62 -31.39
C GLY A 376 1.57 5.10 -30.44
N TRP A 377 1.40 6.29 -29.85
CA TRP A 377 2.29 6.83 -28.83
C TRP A 377 2.37 5.90 -27.62
N LEU A 378 1.24 5.46 -27.07
CA LEU A 378 1.18 4.52 -25.95
C LEU A 378 1.90 3.20 -26.31
N ASN A 379 1.63 2.64 -27.50
CA ASN A 379 2.27 1.40 -27.95
C ASN A 379 3.79 1.53 -28.11
N ASP A 380 4.26 2.67 -28.61
CA ASP A 380 5.70 2.95 -28.77
C ASP A 380 6.40 3.06 -27.40
N ARG A 381 5.78 3.76 -26.44
CA ARG A 381 6.32 3.86 -25.06
C ARG A 381 6.32 2.50 -24.38
N ALA A 382 5.27 1.70 -24.58
CA ALA A 382 5.21 0.33 -24.13
C ALA A 382 6.36 -0.50 -24.71
N ALA A 383 6.70 -0.33 -25.99
CA ALA A 383 7.81 -1.05 -26.64
C ALA A 383 9.18 -0.73 -26.02
N VAL A 384 9.38 0.49 -25.49
CA VAL A 384 10.63 0.87 -24.78
C VAL A 384 10.76 0.14 -23.45
N VAL A 385 9.65 -0.07 -22.72
CA VAL A 385 9.68 -0.69 -21.38
C VAL A 385 9.60 -2.22 -21.46
N ARG A 386 8.87 -2.77 -22.43
CA ARG A 386 8.60 -4.22 -22.58
C ARG A 386 9.83 -5.13 -22.48
N PRO A 387 11.02 -4.80 -23.04
CA PRO A 387 12.21 -5.65 -22.90
C PRO A 387 12.69 -5.87 -21.46
N SER A 388 12.18 -5.10 -20.49
CA SER A 388 12.50 -5.32 -19.07
C SER A 388 11.63 -6.38 -18.37
N GLY A 389 10.67 -7.00 -19.09
CA GLY A 389 9.76 -8.01 -18.54
C GLY A 389 8.70 -7.48 -17.56
N LYS A 390 8.56 -6.16 -17.45
CA LYS A 390 7.60 -5.53 -16.53
C LYS A 390 6.18 -5.59 -17.08
N ALA A 391 5.20 -5.83 -16.22
CA ALA A 391 3.79 -5.64 -16.53
C ALA A 391 3.52 -4.17 -16.84
N LEU A 392 2.95 -3.91 -18.00
CA LEU A 392 2.66 -2.55 -18.47
C LEU A 392 1.26 -2.14 -18.05
N LYS A 393 1.09 -0.88 -17.66
CA LYS A 393 -0.16 -0.31 -17.20
C LYS A 393 -0.38 1.06 -17.83
N ALA A 394 -1.66 1.43 -18.02
CA ALA A 394 -2.04 2.78 -18.44
C ALA A 394 -3.46 3.11 -17.94
N TRP A 395 -3.77 4.40 -17.83
CA TRP A 395 -5.09 4.88 -17.47
C TRP A 395 -6.14 4.57 -18.53
N ASN A 396 -7.37 4.30 -18.11
CA ASN A 396 -8.43 3.82 -19.01
C ASN A 396 -8.78 4.77 -20.14
N ASP A 397 -8.69 6.06 -19.95
CA ASP A 397 -9.03 7.07 -20.95
C ASP A 397 -7.97 7.22 -22.06
N GLY A 398 -6.80 6.59 -21.92
CA GLY A 398 -5.82 6.39 -23.00
C GLY A 398 -6.16 5.28 -24.01
N PHE A 399 -7.27 4.53 -23.81
CA PHE A 399 -7.66 3.41 -24.66
C PHE A 399 -8.87 3.75 -25.52
N PHE A 400 -8.65 4.15 -26.77
CA PHE A 400 -9.70 4.56 -27.70
C PHE A 400 -10.28 3.37 -28.46
N ALA A 401 -11.58 3.43 -28.77
CA ALA A 401 -12.27 2.44 -29.60
C ALA A 401 -12.49 2.96 -31.03
N GLY A 402 -12.66 2.04 -31.96
CA GLY A 402 -13.07 2.33 -33.36
C GLY A 402 -12.02 3.05 -34.19
N GLY A 403 -10.75 3.02 -33.80
CA GLY A 403 -9.62 3.49 -34.58
C GLY A 403 -9.11 2.42 -35.56
N VAL A 404 -8.16 2.84 -36.41
CA VAL A 404 -7.42 1.91 -37.30
C VAL A 404 -6.27 1.22 -36.58
N THR A 405 -5.91 1.69 -35.39
CA THR A 405 -4.97 1.02 -34.49
C THR A 405 -5.58 0.85 -33.10
N SER A 406 -5.05 -0.08 -32.31
CA SER A 406 -5.52 -0.38 -30.96
C SER A 406 -4.35 -0.48 -29.99
N ALA A 407 -4.58 -0.14 -28.73
CA ALA A 407 -3.61 -0.33 -27.67
C ALA A 407 -3.26 -1.82 -27.51
N ALA A 408 -1.98 -2.13 -27.32
CA ALA A 408 -1.49 -3.48 -27.13
C ALA A 408 -2.23 -4.19 -25.99
N LYS A 409 -2.53 -5.48 -26.18
CA LYS A 409 -3.39 -6.24 -25.24
C LYS A 409 -2.69 -6.58 -23.92
N ASP A 410 -1.37 -6.57 -23.88
CA ASP A 410 -0.55 -6.79 -22.70
C ASP A 410 -0.49 -5.57 -21.74
N ILE A 411 -1.05 -4.43 -22.14
CA ILE A 411 -1.17 -3.26 -21.28
C ILE A 411 -2.42 -3.40 -20.41
N GLN A 412 -2.23 -3.51 -19.11
CA GLN A 412 -3.31 -3.56 -18.12
C GLN A 412 -3.98 -2.18 -18.02
N VAL A 413 -5.30 -2.17 -17.89
CA VAL A 413 -6.09 -0.94 -17.79
C VAL A 413 -6.27 -0.59 -16.31
N GLU A 414 -5.81 0.59 -15.89
CA GLU A 414 -6.16 1.15 -14.60
C GLU A 414 -7.39 2.04 -14.76
N TYR A 415 -8.52 1.55 -14.24
CA TYR A 415 -9.81 2.19 -14.42
C TYR A 415 -10.11 3.13 -13.27
N TRP A 416 -10.12 4.45 -13.55
CA TRP A 416 -10.37 5.48 -12.55
C TRP A 416 -11.69 6.21 -12.76
N THR A 417 -12.04 6.59 -13.99
CA THR A 417 -13.24 7.39 -14.28
C THR A 417 -13.95 6.95 -15.55
N GLY A 418 -15.22 7.31 -15.62
CA GLY A 418 -16.03 7.25 -16.83
C GLY A 418 -16.64 8.61 -17.19
N LYS A 419 -16.13 9.70 -16.61
CA LYS A 419 -16.68 11.06 -16.74
C LYS A 419 -16.06 11.83 -17.90
N GLU A 420 -14.86 11.42 -18.36
CA GLU A 420 -14.14 12.08 -19.45
C GLU A 420 -14.83 11.92 -20.81
N ILE A 421 -14.58 12.89 -21.71
CA ILE A 421 -15.10 12.84 -23.08
C ILE A 421 -14.57 11.59 -23.79
N GLY A 422 -15.48 10.75 -24.28
CA GLY A 422 -15.11 9.50 -24.93
C GLY A 422 -14.77 8.36 -23.97
N ALA A 423 -14.93 8.54 -22.66
CA ALA A 423 -14.70 7.47 -21.68
C ALA A 423 -15.58 6.25 -21.94
N ARG A 424 -14.94 5.09 -21.99
CA ARG A 424 -15.58 3.82 -22.29
C ARG A 424 -16.08 3.15 -21.00
N PRO A 425 -17.27 2.51 -21.02
CA PRO A 425 -17.73 1.70 -19.90
C PRO A 425 -16.77 0.55 -19.58
N PRO A 426 -16.59 0.14 -18.30
CA PRO A 426 -15.70 -0.96 -17.91
C PRO A 426 -15.98 -2.27 -18.66
N LEU A 427 -17.25 -2.57 -18.95
CA LEU A 427 -17.66 -3.77 -19.66
C LEU A 427 -17.09 -3.88 -21.09
N GLU A 428 -16.77 -2.78 -21.76
CA GLU A 428 -16.15 -2.84 -23.08
C GLU A 428 -14.74 -3.41 -23.00
N TYR A 429 -13.92 -2.96 -22.05
CA TYR A 429 -12.57 -3.48 -21.82
C TYR A 429 -12.61 -4.97 -21.44
N LEU A 430 -13.55 -5.35 -20.55
CA LEU A 430 -13.70 -6.72 -20.11
C LEU A 430 -14.14 -7.65 -21.25
N ARG A 431 -15.04 -7.21 -22.13
CA ARG A 431 -15.45 -7.96 -23.34
C ARG A 431 -14.31 -8.10 -24.35
N GLU A 432 -13.38 -7.17 -24.40
CA GLU A 432 -12.16 -7.26 -25.19
C GLU A 432 -11.12 -8.23 -24.60
N GLY A 433 -11.39 -8.81 -23.43
CA GLY A 433 -10.47 -9.70 -22.72
C GLY A 433 -9.32 -8.98 -22.01
N ARG A 434 -9.45 -7.67 -21.73
CA ARG A 434 -8.44 -6.92 -21.00
C ARG A 434 -8.55 -7.17 -19.51
N THR A 435 -7.42 -7.05 -18.80
CA THR A 435 -7.39 -7.07 -17.34
C THR A 435 -7.41 -5.65 -16.78
N LEU A 436 -8.15 -5.45 -15.68
CA LEU A 436 -8.39 -4.14 -15.07
C LEU A 436 -7.91 -4.10 -13.63
N VAL A 437 -7.38 -2.94 -13.23
CA VAL A 437 -7.19 -2.56 -11.81
C VAL A 437 -8.16 -1.46 -11.48
N ASN A 438 -8.81 -1.56 -10.33
CA ASN A 438 -9.87 -0.65 -9.91
C ASN A 438 -9.29 0.52 -9.09
N LEU A 439 -9.46 1.74 -9.61
CA LEU A 439 -9.18 3.00 -8.91
C LEU A 439 -10.41 3.92 -8.92
N ASN A 440 -11.60 3.36 -8.93
CA ASN A 440 -12.88 4.08 -9.03
C ASN A 440 -12.88 5.41 -8.26
N ASP A 441 -13.01 6.52 -8.97
CA ASP A 441 -12.95 7.89 -8.44
C ASP A 441 -14.05 8.21 -7.41
N GLU A 442 -15.15 7.45 -7.39
CA GLU A 442 -16.23 7.60 -6.42
C GLU A 442 -15.89 7.05 -5.01
N TYR A 443 -14.92 6.11 -4.91
CA TYR A 443 -14.60 5.41 -3.66
C TYR A 443 -13.13 5.50 -3.26
N LEU A 444 -12.22 5.60 -4.23
CA LEU A 444 -10.79 5.35 -4.02
C LEU A 444 -9.91 6.56 -4.29
N TYR A 445 -10.47 7.73 -4.62
CA TYR A 445 -9.73 8.96 -4.90
C TYR A 445 -9.72 9.89 -3.68
N TYR A 446 -8.55 10.06 -3.09
CA TYR A 446 -8.26 11.03 -2.04
C TYR A 446 -7.59 12.26 -2.67
N VAL A 447 -8.42 13.22 -3.13
CA VAL A 447 -7.97 14.41 -3.86
C VAL A 447 -7.82 15.58 -2.90
N LEU A 448 -6.60 16.06 -2.70
CA LEU A 448 -6.30 17.12 -1.74
C LEU A 448 -7.04 18.42 -2.06
N GLY A 449 -7.80 18.90 -1.07
CA GLY A 449 -8.57 20.13 -1.16
C GLY A 449 -9.95 19.96 -1.81
N GLU A 450 -10.31 18.74 -2.21
CA GLU A 450 -11.64 18.40 -2.74
C GLU A 450 -12.10 19.27 -3.92
N PRO A 451 -11.22 19.56 -4.93
CA PRO A 451 -11.61 20.30 -6.10
C PRO A 451 -12.65 19.53 -6.94
N ASN A 452 -13.35 20.22 -7.83
CA ASN A 452 -14.24 19.62 -8.83
C ASN A 452 -15.30 18.65 -8.26
N GLN A 453 -15.80 18.93 -7.06
CA GLN A 453 -16.80 18.11 -6.33
C GLN A 453 -16.26 16.75 -5.84
N PHE A 454 -14.97 16.51 -5.88
CA PHE A 454 -14.40 15.39 -5.14
C PHE A 454 -14.68 15.55 -3.64
N THR A 455 -14.84 14.42 -2.96
CA THR A 455 -14.93 14.34 -1.50
C THR A 455 -13.97 13.28 -1.01
N TYR A 456 -13.35 13.50 0.14
CA TYR A 456 -12.45 12.51 0.71
C TYR A 456 -13.17 11.17 0.94
N PRO A 457 -12.63 10.06 0.42
CA PRO A 457 -13.21 8.73 0.65
C PRO A 457 -13.16 8.38 2.12
N THR A 458 -14.23 7.79 2.63
CA THR A 458 -14.27 7.29 4.00
C THR A 458 -14.05 5.80 4.04
N GLY A 459 -13.30 5.30 5.04
CA GLY A 459 -13.12 3.87 5.24
C GLY A 459 -14.45 3.13 5.37
N ARG A 460 -15.46 3.73 6.03
CA ARG A 460 -16.79 3.15 6.17
C ARG A 460 -17.48 2.91 4.83
N ARG A 461 -17.48 3.92 3.95
CA ARG A 461 -18.11 3.79 2.62
C ARG A 461 -17.43 2.70 1.78
N ILE A 462 -16.09 2.61 1.81
CA ILE A 462 -15.35 1.55 1.12
C ILE A 462 -15.71 0.19 1.73
N TYR A 463 -15.68 0.06 3.05
CA TYR A 463 -15.93 -1.18 3.78
C TYR A 463 -17.32 -1.76 3.53
N GLU A 464 -18.35 -0.90 3.58
CA GLU A 464 -19.74 -1.32 3.49
C GLU A 464 -20.27 -1.42 2.04
N GLN A 465 -19.76 -0.61 1.10
CA GLN A 465 -20.42 -0.41 -0.20
C GLN A 465 -19.55 -0.76 -1.40
N TRP A 466 -18.20 -0.73 -1.29
CA TRP A 466 -17.32 -1.00 -2.41
C TRP A 466 -16.88 -2.46 -2.46
N THR A 467 -16.68 -2.96 -3.68
CA THR A 467 -15.98 -4.23 -3.96
C THR A 467 -15.11 -4.04 -5.21
N PRO A 468 -14.12 -4.92 -5.47
CA PRO A 468 -13.32 -4.85 -6.70
C PRO A 468 -14.15 -4.84 -7.99
N LEU A 469 -15.38 -5.34 -7.97
CA LEU A 469 -16.31 -5.33 -9.11
C LEU A 469 -16.95 -3.96 -9.38
N VAL A 470 -16.88 -3.01 -8.44
CA VAL A 470 -17.44 -1.65 -8.60
C VAL A 470 -16.38 -0.76 -9.23
N LEU A 471 -16.22 -0.87 -10.56
CA LEU A 471 -15.21 -0.16 -11.35
C LEU A 471 -15.62 1.28 -11.68
N ARG A 472 -16.93 1.57 -11.78
CA ARG A 472 -17.46 2.88 -12.13
C ARG A 472 -18.75 3.16 -11.38
N GLY A 473 -18.89 4.39 -10.84
CA GLY A 473 -20.05 4.76 -10.04
C GLY A 473 -20.22 3.80 -8.87
N THR A 474 -21.42 3.31 -8.64
CA THR A 474 -21.78 2.46 -7.50
C THR A 474 -22.23 1.05 -7.89
N THR A 475 -22.30 0.77 -9.19
CA THR A 475 -22.85 -0.50 -9.71
C THR A 475 -21.74 -1.48 -10.05
N PRO A 476 -21.74 -2.71 -9.53
CA PRO A 476 -20.74 -3.71 -9.87
C PRO A 476 -20.92 -4.22 -11.30
N VAL A 477 -19.82 -4.57 -11.95
CA VAL A 477 -19.85 -5.37 -13.17
C VAL A 477 -20.24 -6.82 -12.85
N PRO A 478 -20.72 -7.62 -13.83
CA PRO A 478 -21.09 -9.01 -13.59
C PRO A 478 -19.93 -9.84 -13.00
N ALA A 479 -20.25 -10.69 -12.03
CA ALA A 479 -19.27 -11.54 -11.33
C ALA A 479 -18.48 -12.48 -12.26
N SER A 480 -19.02 -12.80 -13.46
CA SER A 480 -18.31 -13.58 -14.48
C SER A 480 -16.99 -12.94 -14.94
N TYR A 481 -16.81 -11.66 -14.72
CA TYR A 481 -15.58 -10.91 -15.03
C TYR A 481 -14.61 -10.81 -13.85
N ASP A 482 -14.90 -11.40 -12.68
CA ASP A 482 -14.08 -11.28 -11.48
C ASP A 482 -12.61 -11.64 -11.70
N GLY A 483 -12.34 -12.67 -12.52
CA GLY A 483 -10.98 -13.11 -12.86
C GLY A 483 -10.17 -12.11 -13.72
N GLN A 484 -10.83 -11.18 -14.40
CA GLN A 484 -10.17 -10.12 -15.18
C GLN A 484 -9.90 -8.87 -14.35
N ILE A 485 -10.45 -8.76 -13.14
CA ILE A 485 -10.22 -7.65 -12.23
C ILE A 485 -9.10 -8.03 -11.27
N LEU A 486 -7.91 -7.46 -11.50
CA LEU A 486 -6.69 -7.80 -10.78
C LEU A 486 -6.67 -7.30 -9.34
N GLY A 487 -7.52 -6.33 -9.00
CA GLY A 487 -7.61 -5.76 -7.66
C GLY A 487 -7.94 -4.28 -7.65
N GLY A 488 -7.40 -3.55 -6.66
CA GLY A 488 -7.65 -2.11 -6.54
C GLY A 488 -6.59 -1.37 -5.76
N ARG A 489 -6.51 -0.06 -5.98
CA ARG A 489 -5.62 0.87 -5.27
C ARG A 489 -6.37 2.13 -4.84
N LEU A 490 -6.06 2.62 -3.64
CA LEU A 490 -6.43 3.97 -3.24
C LEU A 490 -5.47 4.94 -3.91
N ALA A 491 -5.98 6.03 -4.50
CA ALA A 491 -5.14 7.06 -5.11
C ALA A 491 -5.17 8.34 -4.27
N VAL A 492 -3.98 8.86 -3.96
CA VAL A 492 -3.80 10.19 -3.35
C VAL A 492 -3.34 11.12 -4.45
N TRP A 493 -4.20 12.06 -4.82
CA TRP A 493 -3.92 13.13 -5.77
C TRP A 493 -3.74 14.46 -5.04
N ALA A 494 -2.75 15.22 -5.43
CA ALA A 494 -2.34 16.41 -4.70
C ALA A 494 -2.69 17.72 -5.42
N ASP A 495 -3.84 17.79 -6.04
CA ASP A 495 -4.33 18.93 -6.86
C ASP A 495 -4.18 20.27 -6.15
N LEU A 496 -4.68 20.37 -4.94
CA LEU A 496 -4.43 21.50 -4.05
C LEU A 496 -3.39 21.12 -3.00
N SER A 497 -2.14 21.03 -3.41
CA SER A 497 -1.02 20.48 -2.64
C SER A 497 -0.81 21.10 -1.25
N GLY A 498 -1.25 22.34 -1.05
CA GLY A 498 -1.22 23.05 0.23
C GLY A 498 -2.39 22.78 1.18
N ALA A 499 -3.43 22.05 0.73
CA ALA A 499 -4.64 21.83 1.52
C ALA A 499 -4.40 21.00 2.78
N GLN A 500 -3.43 20.09 2.75
CA GLN A 500 -3.06 19.23 3.88
C GLN A 500 -1.54 19.08 3.99
N THR A 501 -1.04 18.94 5.21
CA THR A 501 0.33 18.45 5.46
C THR A 501 0.45 16.98 5.12
N GLN A 502 1.68 16.47 4.93
CA GLN A 502 1.87 15.02 4.70
C GLN A 502 1.33 14.16 5.85
N ASP A 503 1.40 14.62 7.10
CA ASP A 503 0.88 13.89 8.26
C ASP A 503 -0.65 13.87 8.30
N GLN A 504 -1.29 14.97 7.88
CA GLN A 504 -2.74 15.00 7.70
C GLN A 504 -3.20 14.05 6.60
N VAL A 505 -2.45 13.96 5.49
CA VAL A 505 -2.70 12.96 4.44
C VAL A 505 -2.60 11.55 5.01
N ALA A 506 -1.52 11.25 5.76
CA ALA A 506 -1.34 9.94 6.40
C ALA A 506 -2.52 9.58 7.31
N ALA A 507 -2.96 10.51 8.15
CA ALA A 507 -4.11 10.31 9.03
C ALA A 507 -5.42 10.10 8.22
N GLY A 508 -5.63 10.88 7.16
CA GLY A 508 -6.83 10.84 6.33
C GLY A 508 -6.99 9.53 5.55
N ILE A 509 -5.89 8.97 5.03
CA ILE A 509 -5.93 7.74 4.23
C ILE A 509 -5.91 6.45 5.07
N ARG A 510 -5.63 6.51 6.37
CA ARG A 510 -5.46 5.33 7.22
C ARG A 510 -6.68 4.40 7.19
N MET A 511 -7.87 4.92 7.44
CA MET A 511 -9.09 4.11 7.42
C MET A 511 -9.52 3.68 6.01
N PRO A 512 -9.46 4.53 4.98
CA PRO A 512 -9.63 4.11 3.59
C PRO A 512 -8.71 2.96 3.17
N LEU A 513 -7.40 3.01 3.50
CA LEU A 513 -6.45 1.93 3.19
C LEU A 513 -6.77 0.63 3.92
N ALA A 514 -7.13 0.70 5.21
CA ALA A 514 -7.53 -0.48 5.98
C ALA A 514 -8.79 -1.14 5.39
N ALA A 515 -9.78 -0.34 5.01
CA ALA A 515 -11.00 -0.83 4.38
C ALA A 515 -10.74 -1.43 2.99
N LEU A 516 -9.95 -0.75 2.16
CA LEU A 516 -9.51 -1.27 0.86
C LEU A 516 -8.80 -2.62 1.02
N SER A 517 -7.83 -2.70 1.94
CA SER A 517 -7.09 -3.94 2.23
C SER A 517 -8.03 -5.10 2.52
N GLN A 518 -9.01 -4.90 3.40
CA GLN A 518 -10.03 -5.91 3.70
C GLN A 518 -10.78 -6.38 2.45
N LYS A 519 -11.19 -5.44 1.57
CA LYS A 519 -12.03 -5.73 0.41
C LYS A 519 -11.29 -6.36 -0.77
N VAL A 520 -10.01 -6.09 -0.93
CA VAL A 520 -9.17 -6.72 -1.98
C VAL A 520 -8.56 -8.04 -1.51
N TRP A 521 -8.40 -8.21 -0.19
CA TRP A 521 -7.97 -9.48 0.41
C TRP A 521 -9.09 -10.50 0.45
N ASP A 522 -10.29 -10.08 0.86
CA ASP A 522 -11.49 -10.87 0.87
C ASP A 522 -12.69 -10.03 0.41
N ALA A 523 -13.15 -10.28 -0.82
CA ALA A 523 -14.25 -9.52 -1.42
C ALA A 523 -15.64 -9.88 -0.85
N ARG A 524 -15.74 -10.91 -0.02
CA ARG A 524 -17.00 -11.27 0.67
C ARG A 524 -17.45 -10.14 1.58
N THR A 525 -18.72 -10.20 2.00
CA THR A 525 -19.23 -9.25 3.00
C THR A 525 -18.43 -9.39 4.30
N PRO A 526 -17.85 -8.29 4.82
CA PRO A 526 -17.08 -8.34 6.05
C PRO A 526 -17.93 -8.82 7.24
N GLN A 527 -17.34 -9.64 8.10
CA GLN A 527 -18.01 -10.22 9.27
C GLN A 527 -18.17 -9.22 10.43
N LEU A 528 -17.19 -8.33 10.61
CA LEU A 528 -17.23 -7.34 11.68
C LEU A 528 -18.14 -6.16 11.32
N PRO A 529 -18.96 -5.65 12.25
CA PRO A 529 -19.55 -4.33 12.11
C PRO A 529 -18.49 -3.25 11.96
N TRP A 530 -18.82 -2.17 11.26
CA TRP A 530 -17.87 -1.07 11.03
C TRP A 530 -17.22 -0.52 12.31
N THR A 531 -18.01 -0.37 13.39
CA THR A 531 -17.50 0.13 14.68
C THR A 531 -16.41 -0.76 15.27
N ASP A 532 -16.56 -2.08 15.15
CA ASP A 532 -15.60 -3.05 15.66
C ASP A 532 -14.35 -3.12 14.77
N PHE A 533 -14.53 -3.00 13.44
CA PHE A 533 -13.44 -2.87 12.48
C PHE A 533 -12.62 -1.61 12.76
N GLN A 534 -13.27 -0.46 12.96
CA GLN A 534 -12.61 0.81 13.28
C GLN A 534 -11.84 0.73 14.61
N ALA A 535 -12.44 0.14 15.64
CA ALA A 535 -11.80 -0.07 16.92
C ALA A 535 -10.59 -1.01 16.82
N LEU A 536 -10.66 -2.05 15.99
CA LEU A 536 -9.54 -2.94 15.70
C LEU A 536 -8.41 -2.20 14.99
N ALA A 537 -8.71 -1.44 13.93
CA ALA A 537 -7.73 -0.64 13.20
C ALA A 537 -7.00 0.39 14.08
N GLY A 538 -7.66 0.89 15.13
CA GLY A 538 -7.06 1.78 16.12
C GLY A 538 -6.01 1.11 17.02
N ARG A 539 -6.04 -0.23 17.14
CA ARG A 539 -5.11 -1.03 17.98
C ARG A 539 -3.94 -1.62 17.20
N LEU A 540 -4.08 -1.77 15.90
CA LEU A 540 -3.07 -2.30 14.98
C LEU A 540 -2.15 -1.22 14.46
#